data_86d37d07301fe45f7f107c8f5b15029f
#
_entry.id   86d37d07301fe45f7f107c8f5b15029f
#
_cell.length_a   1.000
_cell.length_b   1.000
_cell.length_c   1.000
_cell.angle_alpha   90.00
_cell.angle_beta   90.00
_cell.angle_gamma   90.00
#
_symmetry.space_group_name_H-M   'P 1'
#
loop_
_entity.id
_entity.type
_entity.pdbx_description
1 polymer ?
#
loop_
_entity_poly.entity_id
_entity_poly.type
_entity_poly.pdbx_seq_one_letter_code
_entity_poly.pdbx_strand_id
1 'polypeptide(L)'
;MDKKLAVAMFGQKRLSREGGVEIVVKELCTRMARDGYEVTCFNRGGHHVSGAEYDQSVEYKGVRQKTVPTIDAKGLAAVSSSGFAALCSAFGRYDVVHIHAEGPAFFAWLPKLLGKRVVVTIHGIDWQREKWKSGFGSKYIRQGEKNAVKYADEVIVLSKGVQDYFKETYGRETHFIPNGVNRPQIREASLITDKFGLKKDSYILFLGRLVPEKGIRYLVEAFKNVKTDKKLVIAGGSSDTDSFMEELKDLAKGDDRILFTGFVQGAMLDELYSNAYI
;
A
#
# COMPACT_ATOMS: atom_id res chain seq x y z
N MET A 1 -12.73 -18.68 29.43
CA MET A 1 -11.79 -17.93 28.56
C MET A 1 -12.46 -17.84 27.20
N ASP A 2 -12.80 -16.65 26.77
CA ASP A 2 -13.36 -16.48 25.43
C ASP A 2 -12.34 -16.91 24.38
N LYS A 3 -12.79 -17.73 23.42
CA LYS A 3 -11.93 -18.22 22.35
C LYS A 3 -11.38 -17.02 21.55
N LYS A 4 -10.07 -16.86 21.54
CA LYS A 4 -9.42 -15.87 20.70
C LYS A 4 -9.69 -16.19 19.23
N LEU A 5 -10.17 -15.22 18.46
CA LEU A 5 -10.39 -15.39 17.02
C LEU A 5 -9.04 -15.46 16.29
N ALA A 6 -8.90 -16.49 15.46
CA ALA A 6 -7.74 -16.67 14.59
C ALA A 6 -8.00 -16.05 13.21
N VAL A 7 -7.14 -15.11 12.82
CA VAL A 7 -7.28 -14.32 11.59
C VAL A 7 -6.12 -14.59 10.64
N ALA A 8 -6.45 -15.00 9.42
CA ALA A 8 -5.50 -15.05 8.31
C ALA A 8 -5.57 -13.74 7.51
N MET A 9 -4.42 -13.15 7.19
CA MET A 9 -4.32 -11.89 6.47
C MET A 9 -3.44 -12.05 5.24
N PHE A 10 -3.91 -11.64 4.04
CA PHE A 10 -3.10 -11.65 2.84
C PHE A 10 -3.57 -10.61 1.80
N GLY A 11 -2.74 -10.39 0.76
CA GLY A 11 -2.99 -9.46 -0.33
C GLY A 11 -1.89 -8.40 -0.47
N GLN A 12 -1.19 -8.09 0.62
CA GLN A 12 0.04 -7.30 0.61
C GLN A 12 1.22 -8.11 0.04
N LYS A 13 2.32 -7.44 -0.27
CA LYS A 13 3.56 -8.14 -0.66
C LYS A 13 4.22 -8.80 0.54
N ARG A 14 4.66 -8.00 1.50
CA ARG A 14 5.23 -8.45 2.77
C ARG A 14 4.90 -7.48 3.89
N LEU A 15 4.82 -7.98 5.12
CA LEU A 15 4.56 -7.16 6.31
C LEU A 15 5.67 -6.14 6.56
N SER A 16 6.91 -6.49 6.20
CA SER A 16 8.11 -5.66 6.38
C SER A 16 8.29 -4.56 5.33
N ARG A 17 7.59 -4.64 4.20
CA ARG A 17 7.78 -3.70 3.11
C ARG A 17 7.10 -2.36 3.38
N GLU A 18 7.73 -1.27 2.95
CA GLU A 18 7.16 0.06 2.90
C GLU A 18 6.29 0.24 1.64
N GLY A 19 4.99 0.43 1.84
CA GLY A 19 4.00 0.63 0.78
C GLY A 19 2.65 0.93 1.39
N GLY A 20 1.73 1.52 0.63
CA GLY A 20 0.44 1.95 1.18
C GLY A 20 -0.36 0.79 1.79
N VAL A 21 -0.55 -0.30 1.04
CA VAL A 21 -1.28 -1.48 1.53
C VAL A 21 -0.50 -2.20 2.63
N GLU A 22 0.82 -2.31 2.46
CA GLU A 22 1.72 -2.98 3.41
C GLU A 22 1.70 -2.30 4.78
N ILE A 23 1.74 -0.96 4.81
CA ILE A 23 1.64 -0.19 6.07
C ILE A 23 0.29 -0.39 6.72
N VAL A 24 -0.81 -0.35 5.97
CA VAL A 24 -2.16 -0.59 6.51
C VAL A 24 -2.25 -1.98 7.11
N VAL A 25 -1.79 -3.02 6.40
CA VAL A 25 -1.81 -4.40 6.89
C VAL A 25 -0.93 -4.56 8.14
N LYS A 26 0.28 -3.99 8.15
CA LYS A 26 1.17 -4.02 9.31
C LYS A 26 0.54 -3.39 10.55
N GLU A 27 -0.02 -2.19 10.39
CA GLU A 27 -0.65 -1.47 11.48
C GLU A 27 -1.92 -2.18 11.99
N LEU A 28 -2.71 -2.75 11.11
CA LEU A 28 -3.90 -3.52 11.47
C LEU A 28 -3.52 -4.81 12.19
N CYS A 29 -2.64 -5.63 11.61
CA CYS A 29 -2.20 -6.90 12.18
C CYS A 29 -1.61 -6.74 13.59
N THR A 30 -0.70 -5.77 13.77
CA THR A 30 -0.03 -5.56 15.06
C THR A 30 -0.98 -5.04 16.15
N ARG A 31 -1.99 -4.23 15.79
CA ARG A 31 -3.03 -3.81 16.73
C ARG A 31 -3.96 -4.95 17.08
N MET A 32 -4.41 -5.73 16.10
CA MET A 32 -5.23 -6.91 16.35
C MET A 32 -4.51 -7.90 17.27
N ALA A 33 -3.21 -8.17 17.02
CA ALA A 33 -2.42 -9.05 17.89
C ALA A 33 -2.33 -8.50 19.32
N ARG A 34 -2.10 -7.20 19.49
CA ARG A 34 -2.11 -6.54 20.79
C ARG A 34 -3.45 -6.65 21.51
N ASP A 35 -4.55 -6.57 20.73
CA ASP A 35 -5.92 -6.64 21.26
C ASP A 35 -6.37 -8.11 21.48
N GLY A 36 -5.46 -9.08 21.29
CA GLY A 36 -5.65 -10.47 21.67
C GLY A 36 -6.08 -11.42 20.55
N TYR A 37 -6.17 -10.98 19.30
CA TYR A 37 -6.40 -11.86 18.18
C TYR A 37 -5.17 -12.69 17.81
N GLU A 38 -5.37 -13.91 17.34
CA GLU A 38 -4.29 -14.74 16.77
C GLU A 38 -4.13 -14.42 15.28
N VAL A 39 -3.20 -13.52 14.95
CA VAL A 39 -3.04 -13.03 13.58
C VAL A 39 -1.90 -13.76 12.86
N THR A 40 -2.20 -14.32 11.69
CA THR A 40 -1.20 -14.84 10.75
C THR A 40 -1.23 -14.03 9.46
N CYS A 41 -0.10 -13.43 9.10
CA CYS A 41 0.09 -12.68 7.88
C CYS A 41 0.84 -13.54 6.85
N PHE A 42 0.25 -13.73 5.67
CA PHE A 42 0.87 -14.45 4.56
C PHE A 42 1.65 -13.49 3.68
N ASN A 43 2.96 -13.65 3.63
CA ASN A 43 3.89 -12.83 2.86
C ASN A 43 4.18 -13.46 1.50
N ARG A 44 4.34 -12.62 0.48
CA ARG A 44 4.81 -13.05 -0.84
C ARG A 44 6.28 -13.44 -0.77
N GLY A 45 6.67 -14.56 -1.37
CA GLY A 45 8.05 -14.93 -1.63
C GLY A 45 8.64 -14.21 -2.85
N GLY A 46 9.90 -14.55 -3.19
CA GLY A 46 10.60 -14.05 -4.37
C GLY A 46 11.66 -12.98 -4.11
N HIS A 47 12.55 -12.80 -5.07
CA HIS A 47 13.72 -11.91 -4.96
C HIS A 47 13.38 -10.42 -5.11
N HIS A 48 12.30 -10.09 -5.80
CA HIS A 48 11.88 -8.70 -6.05
C HIS A 48 11.03 -8.07 -4.93
N VAL A 49 10.94 -8.73 -3.79
CA VAL A 49 10.22 -8.20 -2.63
C VAL A 49 11.23 -7.83 -1.55
N SER A 50 11.64 -6.56 -1.53
CA SER A 50 12.47 -6.03 -0.43
C SER A 50 11.68 -5.89 0.85
N GLY A 51 12.34 -6.06 1.99
CA GLY A 51 11.76 -5.90 3.32
C GLY A 51 12.80 -5.46 4.34
N ALA A 52 12.35 -5.18 5.56
CA ALA A 52 13.20 -4.86 6.69
C ALA A 52 13.80 -6.14 7.34
N GLU A 53 14.64 -5.96 8.37
CA GLU A 53 15.35 -7.05 9.06
C GLU A 53 14.44 -8.17 9.59
N TYR A 54 13.22 -7.83 10.03
CA TYR A 54 12.26 -8.81 10.54
C TYR A 54 11.57 -9.65 9.45
N ASP A 55 11.95 -9.48 8.20
CA ASP A 55 11.35 -10.19 7.06
C ASP A 55 11.54 -11.71 7.11
N GLN A 56 12.62 -12.15 7.71
CA GLN A 56 12.94 -13.56 7.92
C GLN A 56 12.39 -14.12 9.24
N SER A 57 11.84 -13.28 10.11
CA SER A 57 11.32 -13.72 11.38
C SER A 57 9.99 -14.44 11.24
N VAL A 58 9.77 -15.49 12.04
CA VAL A 58 8.51 -16.23 12.11
C VAL A 58 7.40 -15.37 12.74
N GLU A 59 7.78 -14.41 13.58
CA GLU A 59 6.87 -13.54 14.31
C GLU A 59 7.37 -12.09 14.35
N TYR A 60 6.44 -11.16 14.25
CA TYR A 60 6.69 -9.73 14.42
C TYR A 60 5.58 -9.09 15.26
N LYS A 61 5.93 -8.59 16.45
CA LYS A 61 4.98 -7.91 17.38
C LYS A 61 3.68 -8.69 17.60
N GLY A 62 3.79 -10.01 17.86
CA GLY A 62 2.66 -10.90 18.07
C GLY A 62 1.95 -11.38 16.80
N VAL A 63 2.39 -10.95 15.64
CA VAL A 63 1.87 -11.39 14.33
C VAL A 63 2.73 -12.52 13.78
N ARG A 64 2.15 -13.71 13.59
CA ARG A 64 2.83 -14.82 12.94
C ARG A 64 3.00 -14.52 11.45
N GLN A 65 4.19 -14.69 10.93
CA GLN A 65 4.50 -14.52 9.51
C GLN A 65 4.68 -15.85 8.80
N LYS A 66 4.09 -16.01 7.63
CA LYS A 66 4.27 -17.15 6.75
C LYS A 66 4.54 -16.69 5.33
N THR A 67 5.69 -17.04 4.78
CA THR A 67 5.97 -16.80 3.37
C THR A 67 5.38 -17.92 2.53
N VAL A 68 4.59 -17.56 1.53
CA VAL A 68 3.97 -18.53 0.62
C VAL A 68 4.79 -18.70 -0.66
N PRO A 69 4.73 -19.88 -1.31
CA PRO A 69 5.34 -20.09 -2.61
C PRO A 69 4.89 -19.02 -3.61
N THR A 70 5.82 -18.56 -4.43
CA THR A 70 5.56 -17.46 -5.38
C THR A 70 6.33 -17.73 -6.67
N ILE A 71 5.64 -17.67 -7.80
CA ILE A 71 6.28 -17.71 -9.13
C ILE A 71 6.83 -16.32 -9.40
N ASP A 72 8.16 -16.17 -9.34
CA ASP A 72 8.85 -14.88 -9.43
C ASP A 72 8.94 -14.38 -10.88
N ALA A 73 7.76 -14.10 -11.46
CA ALA A 73 7.63 -13.55 -12.80
C ALA A 73 6.61 -12.40 -12.80
N LYS A 74 6.83 -11.42 -13.70
CA LYS A 74 5.96 -10.23 -13.83
C LYS A 74 4.50 -10.64 -14.05
N GLY A 75 3.62 -10.15 -13.17
CA GLY A 75 2.19 -10.47 -13.18
C GLY A 75 1.85 -11.79 -12.45
N LEU A 76 2.65 -12.86 -12.55
CA LEU A 76 2.37 -14.15 -11.92
C LEU A 76 2.68 -14.16 -10.42
N ALA A 77 3.61 -13.36 -9.96
CA ALA A 77 3.99 -13.29 -8.55
C ALA A 77 2.81 -12.90 -7.64
N ALA A 78 1.97 -11.96 -8.08
CA ALA A 78 0.78 -11.55 -7.34
C ALA A 78 -0.30 -12.65 -7.33
N VAL A 79 -0.54 -13.27 -8.47
CA VAL A 79 -1.57 -14.31 -8.64
C VAL A 79 -1.20 -15.56 -7.86
N SER A 80 0.02 -16.09 -8.05
CA SER A 80 0.47 -17.32 -7.39
C SER A 80 0.53 -17.18 -5.87
N SER A 81 1.12 -16.08 -5.36
CA SER A 81 1.17 -15.84 -3.91
C SER A 81 -0.22 -15.73 -3.29
N SER A 82 -1.16 -15.05 -3.96
CA SER A 82 -2.54 -14.94 -3.47
C SER A 82 -3.27 -16.29 -3.49
N GLY A 83 -3.06 -17.10 -4.54
CA GLY A 83 -3.62 -18.43 -4.62
C GLY A 83 -3.11 -19.35 -3.51
N PHE A 84 -1.79 -19.38 -3.27
CA PHE A 84 -1.23 -20.18 -2.17
C PHE A 84 -1.65 -19.66 -0.78
N ALA A 85 -1.73 -18.33 -0.59
CA ALA A 85 -2.23 -17.77 0.66
C ALA A 85 -3.72 -18.14 0.90
N ALA A 86 -4.53 -18.10 -0.16
CA ALA A 86 -5.93 -18.52 -0.09
C ALA A 86 -6.05 -20.01 0.26
N LEU A 87 -5.25 -20.88 -0.35
CA LEU A 87 -5.19 -22.32 0.00
C LEU A 87 -4.80 -22.52 1.47
N CYS A 88 -3.69 -21.92 1.89
CA CYS A 88 -3.22 -22.02 3.27
C CYS A 88 -4.24 -21.48 4.29
N SER A 89 -4.93 -20.39 3.98
CA SER A 89 -5.95 -19.82 4.85
C SER A 89 -7.24 -20.66 4.87
N ALA A 90 -7.62 -21.22 3.74
CA ALA A 90 -8.84 -22.04 3.62
C ALA A 90 -8.73 -23.35 4.42
N PHE A 91 -7.60 -24.06 4.31
CA PHE A 91 -7.36 -25.31 5.03
C PHE A 91 -6.77 -25.11 6.44
N GLY A 92 -6.32 -23.92 6.77
CA GLY A 92 -5.78 -23.59 8.09
C GLY A 92 -6.87 -23.44 9.17
N ARG A 93 -6.42 -23.42 10.43
CA ARG A 93 -7.30 -23.22 11.58
C ARG A 93 -7.54 -21.73 11.82
N TYR A 94 -8.26 -21.07 10.90
CA TYR A 94 -8.63 -19.66 10.98
C TYR A 94 -10.14 -19.53 11.07
N ASP A 95 -10.62 -18.58 11.85
CA ASP A 95 -12.03 -18.22 11.97
C ASP A 95 -12.40 -17.19 10.88
N VAL A 96 -11.47 -16.27 10.59
CA VAL A 96 -11.63 -15.17 9.62
C VAL A 96 -10.47 -15.16 8.62
N VAL A 97 -10.78 -14.90 7.38
CA VAL A 97 -9.79 -14.64 6.30
C VAL A 97 -10.01 -13.23 5.79
N HIS A 98 -9.05 -12.34 6.04
CA HIS A 98 -9.09 -10.95 5.60
C HIS A 98 -8.16 -10.75 4.40
N ILE A 99 -8.75 -10.38 3.27
CA ILE A 99 -8.08 -10.23 1.98
C ILE A 99 -7.96 -8.74 1.65
N HIS A 100 -6.78 -8.31 1.22
CA HIS A 100 -6.55 -6.93 0.83
C HIS A 100 -6.36 -6.79 -0.68
N ALA A 101 -7.09 -5.86 -1.29
CA ALA A 101 -7.14 -5.52 -2.70
C ALA A 101 -7.95 -6.49 -3.59
N GLU A 102 -8.37 -5.96 -4.75
CA GLU A 102 -9.23 -6.66 -5.72
C GLU A 102 -8.54 -7.89 -6.34
N GLY A 103 -7.26 -7.77 -6.72
CA GLY A 103 -6.53 -8.88 -7.32
C GLY A 103 -6.50 -10.14 -6.44
N PRO A 104 -6.02 -10.07 -5.19
CA PRO A 104 -6.08 -11.20 -4.24
C PRO A 104 -7.50 -11.70 -3.96
N ALA A 105 -8.51 -10.83 -3.99
CA ALA A 105 -9.91 -11.20 -3.80
C ALA A 105 -10.46 -12.11 -4.90
N PHE A 106 -9.74 -12.29 -6.01
CA PHE A 106 -10.03 -13.32 -7.01
C PHE A 106 -10.21 -14.71 -6.36
N PHE A 107 -9.46 -15.01 -5.32
CA PHE A 107 -9.50 -16.28 -4.60
C PHE A 107 -10.43 -16.28 -3.37
N ALA A 108 -11.24 -15.24 -3.13
CA ALA A 108 -12.14 -15.15 -1.97
C ALA A 108 -13.14 -16.31 -1.86
N TRP A 109 -13.51 -16.91 -3.00
CA TRP A 109 -14.42 -18.07 -3.05
C TRP A 109 -13.88 -19.31 -2.33
N LEU A 110 -12.56 -19.49 -2.31
CA LEU A 110 -11.94 -20.71 -1.76
C LEU A 110 -12.08 -20.82 -0.24
N PRO A 111 -11.64 -19.85 0.58
CA PRO A 111 -11.89 -19.89 2.02
C PRO A 111 -13.39 -19.84 2.33
N LYS A 112 -14.20 -19.14 1.52
CA LYS A 112 -15.65 -19.07 1.72
C LYS A 112 -16.31 -20.44 1.58
N LEU A 113 -15.97 -21.21 0.55
CA LEU A 113 -16.51 -22.57 0.34
C LEU A 113 -16.12 -23.53 1.46
N LEU A 114 -14.99 -23.30 2.13
CA LEU A 114 -14.55 -24.10 3.29
C LEU A 114 -15.05 -23.53 4.64
N GLY A 115 -16.10 -22.72 4.62
CA GLY A 115 -16.80 -22.24 5.80
C GLY A 115 -16.10 -21.14 6.60
N LYS A 116 -15.07 -20.49 6.01
CA LYS A 116 -14.41 -19.35 6.67
C LYS A 116 -15.27 -18.09 6.52
N ARG A 117 -15.22 -17.19 7.51
CA ARG A 117 -15.67 -15.82 7.34
C ARG A 117 -14.66 -15.06 6.51
N VAL A 118 -15.10 -14.43 5.42
CA VAL A 118 -14.24 -13.71 4.48
C VAL A 118 -14.54 -12.22 4.55
N VAL A 119 -13.50 -11.44 4.85
CA VAL A 119 -13.52 -9.97 4.80
C VAL A 119 -12.62 -9.53 3.67
N VAL A 120 -13.06 -8.56 2.87
CA VAL A 120 -12.23 -7.98 1.79
C VAL A 120 -12.12 -6.48 1.98
N THR A 121 -10.90 -5.94 2.00
CA THR A 121 -10.66 -4.49 1.97
C THR A 121 -10.24 -4.06 0.57
N ILE A 122 -11.01 -3.16 -0.02
CA ILE A 122 -10.75 -2.54 -1.32
C ILE A 122 -9.99 -1.23 -1.10
N HIS A 123 -8.73 -1.17 -1.56
CA HIS A 123 -7.85 -0.01 -1.40
C HIS A 123 -8.01 1.07 -2.49
N GLY A 124 -8.89 0.85 -3.43
CA GLY A 124 -9.19 1.69 -4.58
C GLY A 124 -9.61 0.82 -5.76
N ILE A 125 -10.12 1.44 -6.81
CA ILE A 125 -10.52 0.73 -8.04
C ILE A 125 -9.26 0.50 -8.90
N ASP A 126 -8.58 -0.62 -8.69
CA ASP A 126 -7.25 -0.87 -9.29
C ASP A 126 -7.31 -1.00 -10.82
N TRP A 127 -8.36 -1.56 -11.39
CA TRP A 127 -8.48 -1.73 -12.84
C TRP A 127 -8.67 -0.40 -13.60
N GLN A 128 -9.02 0.70 -12.93
CA GLN A 128 -9.09 2.05 -13.51
C GLN A 128 -7.70 2.71 -13.64
N ARG A 129 -6.69 2.20 -12.96
CA ARG A 129 -5.32 2.73 -13.06
C ARG A 129 -4.73 2.45 -14.44
N GLU A 130 -3.95 3.39 -14.97
CA GLU A 130 -3.33 3.27 -16.30
C GLU A 130 -2.60 1.94 -16.52
N LYS A 131 -1.87 1.49 -15.51
CA LYS A 131 -1.15 0.21 -15.52
C LYS A 131 -2.07 -1.00 -15.81
N TRP A 132 -3.37 -0.92 -15.53
CA TRP A 132 -4.32 -2.02 -15.61
C TRP A 132 -5.52 -1.75 -16.52
N LYS A 133 -5.49 -0.68 -17.35
CA LYS A 133 -6.62 -0.31 -18.22
C LYS A 133 -6.97 -1.37 -19.28
N SER A 134 -6.02 -2.25 -19.63
CA SER A 134 -6.23 -3.26 -20.68
C SER A 134 -5.51 -4.57 -20.40
N GLY A 135 -5.92 -5.62 -21.10
CA GLY A 135 -5.27 -6.91 -21.08
C GLY A 135 -5.77 -7.88 -20.00
N PHE A 136 -5.04 -8.97 -19.82
CA PHE A 136 -5.40 -10.06 -18.90
C PHE A 136 -5.44 -9.60 -17.44
N GLY A 137 -4.53 -8.72 -17.04
CA GLY A 137 -4.48 -8.17 -15.67
C GLY A 137 -5.74 -7.41 -15.29
N SER A 138 -6.30 -6.60 -16.21
CA SER A 138 -7.57 -5.89 -15.97
C SER A 138 -8.73 -6.85 -15.75
N LYS A 139 -8.83 -7.90 -16.59
CA LYS A 139 -9.88 -8.92 -16.45
C LYS A 139 -9.77 -9.67 -15.13
N TYR A 140 -8.54 -10.02 -14.73
CA TYR A 140 -8.27 -10.69 -13.46
C TYR A 140 -8.68 -9.83 -12.25
N ILE A 141 -8.32 -8.54 -12.23
CA ILE A 141 -8.67 -7.61 -11.15
C ILE A 141 -10.19 -7.41 -11.09
N ARG A 142 -10.86 -7.18 -12.23
CA ARG A 142 -12.32 -7.07 -12.29
C ARG A 142 -13.04 -8.33 -11.83
N GLN A 143 -12.50 -9.50 -12.13
CA GLN A 143 -13.07 -10.75 -11.61
C GLN A 143 -12.87 -10.86 -10.10
N GLY A 144 -11.73 -10.38 -9.58
CA GLY A 144 -11.49 -10.30 -8.13
C GLY A 144 -12.49 -9.38 -7.42
N GLU A 145 -12.79 -8.23 -8.01
CA GLU A 145 -13.83 -7.32 -7.51
C GLU A 145 -15.20 -8.00 -7.45
N LYS A 146 -15.62 -8.69 -8.54
CA LYS A 146 -16.87 -9.46 -8.56
C LYS A 146 -16.89 -10.58 -7.53
N ASN A 147 -15.74 -11.23 -7.31
CA ASN A 147 -15.61 -12.29 -6.32
C ASN A 147 -15.67 -11.71 -4.89
N ALA A 148 -15.12 -10.54 -4.64
CA ALA A 148 -15.31 -9.82 -3.37
C ALA A 148 -16.79 -9.55 -3.11
N VAL A 149 -17.52 -9.03 -4.10
CA VAL A 149 -18.97 -8.81 -3.99
C VAL A 149 -19.74 -10.08 -3.68
N LYS A 150 -19.40 -11.19 -4.34
CA LYS A 150 -20.17 -12.44 -4.28
C LYS A 150 -19.84 -13.29 -3.05
N TYR A 151 -18.57 -13.36 -2.65
CA TYR A 151 -18.09 -14.34 -1.67
C TYR A 151 -17.64 -13.74 -0.34
N ALA A 152 -17.37 -12.44 -0.26
CA ALA A 152 -17.05 -11.83 1.02
C ALA A 152 -18.31 -11.69 1.88
N ASP A 153 -18.17 -12.01 3.18
CA ASP A 153 -19.20 -11.69 4.18
C ASP A 153 -19.28 -10.19 4.35
N GLU A 154 -18.12 -9.54 4.47
CA GLU A 154 -18.01 -8.09 4.64
C GLU A 154 -17.01 -7.50 3.63
N VAL A 155 -17.36 -6.33 3.08
CA VAL A 155 -16.48 -5.55 2.21
C VAL A 155 -16.20 -4.20 2.85
N ILE A 156 -14.94 -3.89 3.02
CA ILE A 156 -14.46 -2.61 3.56
C ILE A 156 -13.93 -1.76 2.40
N VAL A 157 -14.32 -0.50 2.37
CA VAL A 157 -13.86 0.49 1.39
C VAL A 157 -13.29 1.73 2.09
N LEU A 158 -12.33 2.40 1.46
CA LEU A 158 -11.55 3.49 2.07
C LEU A 158 -12.07 4.89 1.71
N SER A 159 -13.04 5.00 0.80
CA SER A 159 -13.61 6.28 0.40
C SER A 159 -15.10 6.16 0.11
N LYS A 160 -15.81 7.27 0.26
CA LYS A 160 -17.24 7.37 -0.07
C LYS A 160 -17.50 7.08 -1.55
N GLY A 161 -16.68 7.61 -2.46
CA GLY A 161 -16.85 7.36 -3.89
C GLY A 161 -16.73 5.87 -4.26
N VAL A 162 -15.87 5.09 -3.57
CA VAL A 162 -15.82 3.64 -3.77
C VAL A 162 -17.04 2.96 -3.13
N GLN A 163 -17.54 3.45 -2.01
CA GLN A 163 -18.78 2.95 -1.40
C GLN A 163 -19.97 3.11 -2.35
N ASP A 164 -20.13 4.32 -2.90
CA ASP A 164 -21.20 4.63 -3.84
C ASP A 164 -21.09 3.77 -5.11
N TYR A 165 -19.88 3.62 -5.65
CA TYR A 165 -19.61 2.75 -6.79
C TYR A 165 -20.06 1.29 -6.56
N PHE A 166 -19.73 0.69 -5.41
CA PHE A 166 -20.16 -0.68 -5.10
C PHE A 166 -21.67 -0.81 -4.95
N LYS A 167 -22.31 0.20 -4.37
CA LYS A 167 -23.78 0.25 -4.24
C LYS A 167 -24.46 0.40 -5.59
N GLU A 168 -24.01 1.33 -6.42
CA GLU A 168 -24.59 1.61 -7.74
C GLU A 168 -24.34 0.48 -8.75
N THR A 169 -23.11 -0.08 -8.77
CA THR A 169 -22.71 -1.08 -9.76
C THR A 169 -23.19 -2.47 -9.41
N TYR A 170 -23.19 -2.83 -8.13
CA TYR A 170 -23.44 -4.20 -7.68
C TYR A 170 -24.61 -4.35 -6.70
N GLY A 171 -25.23 -3.26 -6.26
CA GLY A 171 -26.20 -3.29 -5.17
C GLY A 171 -25.60 -3.76 -3.83
N ARG A 172 -24.26 -3.72 -3.69
CA ARG A 172 -23.54 -4.24 -2.53
C ARG A 172 -23.32 -3.13 -1.51
N GLU A 173 -23.91 -3.28 -0.31
CA GLU A 173 -23.56 -2.44 0.83
C GLU A 173 -22.14 -2.78 1.33
N THR A 174 -21.37 -1.75 1.68
CA THR A 174 -19.99 -1.86 2.13
C THR A 174 -19.74 -1.02 3.36
N HIS A 175 -18.71 -1.34 4.13
CA HIS A 175 -18.29 -0.57 5.28
C HIS A 175 -17.27 0.49 4.89
N PHE A 176 -17.62 1.76 5.06
CA PHE A 176 -16.65 2.84 4.87
C PHE A 176 -15.78 2.98 6.13
N ILE A 177 -14.54 2.51 6.05
CA ILE A 177 -13.54 2.60 7.11
C ILE A 177 -12.26 3.17 6.49
N PRO A 178 -12.03 4.49 6.58
CA PRO A 178 -10.84 5.12 6.01
C PRO A 178 -9.56 4.67 6.71
N ASN A 179 -8.43 4.75 6.01
CA ASN A 179 -7.13 4.49 6.64
C ASN A 179 -6.87 5.50 7.75
N GLY A 180 -6.43 4.98 8.89
CA GLY A 180 -5.90 5.81 9.97
C GLY A 180 -4.48 6.27 9.70
N VAL A 181 -4.06 7.29 10.40
CA VAL A 181 -2.67 7.75 10.44
C VAL A 181 -2.17 7.72 11.88
N ASN A 182 -0.89 7.40 12.06
CA ASN A 182 -0.25 7.53 13.37
C ASN A 182 -0.10 9.01 13.72
N ARG A 183 -0.07 9.32 15.01
CA ARG A 183 0.31 10.67 15.43
C ARG A 183 1.69 11.01 14.87
N PRO A 184 1.86 12.15 14.20
CA PRO A 184 3.15 12.54 13.66
C PRO A 184 4.15 12.75 14.80
N GLN A 185 5.40 12.35 14.57
CA GLN A 185 6.51 12.72 15.44
C GLN A 185 7.10 14.02 14.92
N ILE A 186 6.87 15.10 15.64
CA ILE A 186 7.47 16.40 15.28
C ILE A 186 8.97 16.32 15.60
N ARG A 187 9.79 16.60 14.58
CA ARG A 187 11.26 16.59 14.67
C ARG A 187 11.82 17.91 14.18
N GLU A 188 12.89 18.35 14.84
CA GLU A 188 13.68 19.48 14.34
C GLU A 188 14.48 19.07 13.10
N ALA A 189 14.81 20.04 12.26
CA ALA A 189 15.60 19.82 11.06
C ALA A 189 17.08 19.58 11.44
N SER A 190 17.57 18.39 11.24
CA SER A 190 18.95 17.96 11.41
C SER A 190 19.43 17.18 10.19
N LEU A 191 18.92 15.95 10.00
CA LEU A 191 19.30 15.08 8.90
C LEU A 191 19.02 15.72 7.53
N ILE A 192 17.89 16.42 7.39
CA ILE A 192 17.55 17.14 6.14
C ILE A 192 18.43 18.36 5.91
N THR A 193 18.90 18.98 6.98
CA THR A 193 19.85 20.12 6.88
C THR A 193 21.21 19.60 6.41
N ASP A 194 21.73 18.56 7.06
CA ASP A 194 23.05 17.99 6.74
C ASP A 194 23.11 17.43 5.31
N LYS A 195 22.05 16.76 4.88
CA LYS A 195 22.04 16.08 3.58
C LYS A 195 21.58 16.96 2.41
N PHE A 196 20.64 17.87 2.64
CA PHE A 196 19.97 18.61 1.58
C PHE A 196 20.02 20.14 1.77
N GLY A 197 20.59 20.63 2.86
CA GLY A 197 20.62 22.06 3.19
C GLY A 197 19.23 22.66 3.43
N LEU A 198 18.26 21.84 3.87
CA LEU A 198 16.89 22.27 4.12
C LEU A 198 16.72 22.74 5.57
N LYS A 199 15.97 23.81 5.75
CA LYS A 199 15.62 24.37 7.05
C LYS A 199 14.10 24.43 7.21
N LYS A 200 13.65 24.61 8.43
CA LYS A 200 12.22 24.78 8.72
C LYS A 200 11.64 25.91 7.85
N ASP A 201 10.47 25.66 7.30
CA ASP A 201 9.69 26.55 6.44
C ASP A 201 10.41 27.03 5.14
N SER A 202 11.55 26.40 4.79
CA SER A 202 12.33 26.76 3.59
C SER A 202 11.91 26.04 2.31
N TYR A 203 10.92 25.14 2.37
CA TYR A 203 10.54 24.35 1.20
C TYR A 203 9.06 23.94 1.20
N ILE A 204 8.56 23.68 0.00
CA ILE A 204 7.28 23.05 -0.31
C ILE A 204 7.57 21.58 -0.56
N LEU A 205 6.81 20.66 0.08
CA LEU A 205 7.06 19.22 0.01
C LEU A 205 6.02 18.51 -0.85
N PHE A 206 6.49 17.81 -1.87
CA PHE A 206 5.74 16.70 -2.47
C PHE A 206 6.31 15.38 -1.97
N LEU A 207 5.46 14.51 -1.44
CA LEU A 207 5.84 13.16 -1.04
C LEU A 207 4.94 12.12 -1.68
N GLY A 208 5.53 11.16 -2.40
CA GLY A 208 4.77 10.07 -3.00
C GLY A 208 5.56 9.27 -4.02
N ARG A 209 4.92 8.25 -4.60
CA ARG A 209 5.50 7.55 -5.74
C ARG A 209 5.59 8.50 -6.93
N LEU A 210 6.71 8.50 -7.61
CA LEU A 210 6.92 9.32 -8.79
C LEU A 210 6.36 8.58 -10.02
N VAL A 211 5.06 8.78 -10.26
CA VAL A 211 4.28 8.16 -11.34
C VAL A 211 3.38 9.22 -12.00
N PRO A 212 3.08 9.10 -13.31
CA PRO A 212 2.35 10.12 -14.07
C PRO A 212 1.01 10.52 -13.45
N GLU A 213 0.26 9.56 -12.91
CA GLU A 213 -1.06 9.79 -12.32
C GLU A 213 -1.06 10.68 -11.06
N LYS A 214 0.12 10.98 -10.50
CA LYS A 214 0.26 11.90 -9.35
C LYS A 214 0.39 13.37 -9.74
N GLY A 215 0.41 13.67 -11.05
CA GLY A 215 0.44 15.04 -11.52
C GLY A 215 1.72 15.83 -11.26
N ILE A 216 2.83 15.15 -10.97
CA ILE A 216 4.11 15.80 -10.57
C ILE A 216 4.64 16.68 -11.70
N ARG A 217 4.41 16.31 -12.95
CA ARG A 217 4.77 17.12 -14.11
C ARG A 217 4.17 18.54 -14.01
N TYR A 218 2.87 18.60 -13.74
CA TYR A 218 2.16 19.89 -13.58
C TYR A 218 2.68 20.68 -12.39
N LEU A 219 3.06 20.01 -11.30
CA LEU A 219 3.64 20.67 -10.13
C LEU A 219 4.98 21.31 -10.47
N VAL A 220 5.87 20.59 -11.17
CA VAL A 220 7.18 21.11 -11.60
C VAL A 220 7.01 22.29 -12.56
N GLU A 221 6.15 22.18 -13.56
CA GLU A 221 5.87 23.25 -14.52
C GLU A 221 5.28 24.49 -13.84
N ALA A 222 4.33 24.31 -12.94
CA ALA A 222 3.72 25.39 -12.20
C ALA A 222 4.72 26.08 -11.29
N PHE A 223 5.56 25.31 -10.56
CA PHE A 223 6.53 25.85 -9.62
C PHE A 223 7.56 26.77 -10.27
N LYS A 224 7.99 26.50 -11.50
CA LYS A 224 8.89 27.39 -12.25
C LYS A 224 8.40 28.82 -12.38
N ASN A 225 7.08 29.01 -12.38
CA ASN A 225 6.44 30.32 -12.49
C ASN A 225 6.14 30.94 -11.12
N VAL A 226 6.38 30.23 -10.02
CA VAL A 226 6.14 30.74 -8.67
C VAL A 226 7.32 31.62 -8.23
N LYS A 227 7.02 32.86 -7.86
CA LYS A 227 8.00 33.79 -7.29
C LYS A 227 8.12 33.53 -5.79
N THR A 228 9.12 32.75 -5.40
CA THR A 228 9.38 32.35 -4.01
C THR A 228 10.88 32.08 -3.82
N ASP A 229 11.36 32.27 -2.61
CA ASP A 229 12.68 31.85 -2.15
C ASP A 229 12.72 30.38 -1.67
N LYS A 230 11.55 29.76 -1.56
CA LYS A 230 11.43 28.36 -1.10
C LYS A 230 11.84 27.37 -2.17
N LYS A 231 12.34 26.22 -1.75
CA LYS A 231 12.60 25.09 -2.63
C LYS A 231 11.34 24.27 -2.85
N LEU A 232 11.22 23.60 -3.98
CA LEU A 232 10.30 22.48 -4.19
C LEU A 232 11.06 21.19 -3.94
N VAL A 233 10.70 20.47 -2.89
CA VAL A 233 11.29 19.17 -2.54
C VAL A 233 10.37 18.05 -3.01
N ILE A 234 10.85 17.23 -3.93
CA ILE A 234 10.15 16.08 -4.47
C ILE A 234 10.77 14.81 -3.86
N ALA A 235 10.09 14.27 -2.86
CA ALA A 235 10.50 13.09 -2.13
C ALA A 235 9.73 11.84 -2.57
N GLY A 236 10.45 10.79 -2.95
CA GLY A 236 9.87 9.51 -3.37
C GLY A 236 10.71 8.76 -4.38
N GLY A 237 10.36 7.51 -4.60
CA GLY A 237 10.99 6.64 -5.58
C GLY A 237 10.08 6.37 -6.78
N SER A 238 10.67 6.03 -7.92
CA SER A 238 9.96 5.41 -9.03
C SER A 238 9.78 3.91 -8.73
N SER A 239 8.60 3.37 -8.96
CA SER A 239 8.41 1.93 -9.03
C SER A 239 8.07 1.57 -10.47
N ASP A 240 9.00 1.05 -11.22
CA ASP A 240 8.83 0.59 -12.62
C ASP A 240 8.88 1.68 -13.73
N THR A 241 9.32 2.92 -13.46
CA THR A 241 9.34 4.00 -14.48
C THR A 241 10.56 4.92 -14.32
N ASP A 242 11.75 4.37 -14.55
CA ASP A 242 12.98 5.18 -14.55
C ASP A 242 12.92 6.30 -15.60
N SER A 243 12.26 6.06 -16.74
CA SER A 243 12.04 7.05 -17.79
C SER A 243 11.21 8.27 -17.33
N PHE A 244 10.22 8.07 -16.48
CA PHE A 244 9.43 9.20 -15.95
C PHE A 244 10.23 10.04 -14.95
N MET A 245 11.09 9.41 -14.16
CA MET A 245 12.02 10.13 -13.27
C MET A 245 13.01 10.98 -14.07
N GLU A 246 13.54 10.45 -15.17
CA GLU A 246 14.44 11.20 -16.06
C GLU A 246 13.71 12.36 -16.71
N GLU A 247 12.49 12.16 -17.20
CA GLU A 247 11.63 13.21 -17.73
C GLU A 247 11.41 14.34 -16.71
N LEU A 248 11.10 13.99 -15.44
CA LEU A 248 10.89 15.00 -14.40
C LEU A 248 12.15 15.78 -14.08
N LYS A 249 13.32 15.12 -14.08
CA LYS A 249 14.60 15.79 -13.90
C LYS A 249 14.93 16.72 -15.06
N ASP A 250 14.65 16.28 -16.29
CA ASP A 250 14.81 17.10 -17.47
C ASP A 250 13.92 18.32 -17.46
N LEU A 251 12.66 18.14 -17.07
CA LEU A 251 11.70 19.23 -16.90
C LEU A 251 12.15 20.23 -15.83
N ALA A 252 12.80 19.76 -14.76
CA ALA A 252 13.31 20.59 -13.67
C ALA A 252 14.61 21.35 -14.03
N LYS A 253 15.29 21.00 -15.12
CA LYS A 253 16.53 21.68 -15.53
C LYS A 253 16.35 23.19 -15.64
N GLY A 254 17.35 23.92 -15.14
CA GLY A 254 17.38 25.39 -15.14
C GLY A 254 16.65 26.04 -13.97
N ASP A 255 16.13 25.27 -13.01
CA ASP A 255 15.61 25.81 -11.74
C ASP A 255 16.22 25.06 -10.55
N ASP A 256 17.28 25.62 -9.97
CA ASP A 256 18.03 25.05 -8.84
C ASP A 256 17.21 24.98 -7.53
N ARG A 257 16.01 25.55 -7.52
CA ARG A 257 15.09 25.45 -6.38
C ARG A 257 14.38 24.09 -6.33
N ILE A 258 14.41 23.30 -7.40
CA ILE A 258 13.73 21.97 -7.47
C ILE A 258 14.69 20.88 -7.05
N LEU A 259 14.40 20.21 -5.95
CA LEU A 259 15.24 19.18 -5.34
C LEU A 259 14.55 17.82 -5.34
N PHE A 260 15.20 16.80 -5.87
CA PHE A 260 14.77 15.40 -5.78
C PHE A 260 15.58 14.69 -4.68
N THR A 261 14.89 14.20 -3.64
CA THR A 261 15.58 13.51 -2.53
C THR A 261 15.75 12.02 -2.77
N GLY A 262 15.02 11.44 -3.74
CA GLY A 262 14.85 10.00 -3.84
C GLY A 262 13.92 9.45 -2.76
N PHE A 263 13.94 8.13 -2.56
CA PHE A 263 13.15 7.48 -1.53
C PHE A 263 13.68 7.84 -0.14
N VAL A 264 12.79 8.25 0.75
CA VAL A 264 13.07 8.63 2.15
C VAL A 264 12.15 7.89 3.10
N GLN A 265 12.66 7.54 4.29
CA GLN A 265 11.90 6.83 5.33
C GLN A 265 12.44 7.16 6.72
N GLY A 266 11.72 6.73 7.76
CA GLY A 266 12.12 6.89 9.16
C GLY A 266 12.30 8.35 9.57
N ALA A 267 13.31 8.63 10.39
CA ALA A 267 13.55 9.96 10.95
C ALA A 267 13.67 11.07 9.89
N MET A 268 14.29 10.77 8.74
CA MET A 268 14.40 11.75 7.65
C MET A 268 13.05 12.10 7.05
N LEU A 269 12.13 11.13 6.93
CA LEU A 269 10.76 11.38 6.49
C LEU A 269 9.99 12.22 7.50
N ASP A 270 10.13 11.91 8.80
CA ASP A 270 9.52 12.69 9.88
C ASP A 270 10.01 14.14 9.87
N GLU A 271 11.32 14.36 9.66
CA GLU A 271 11.89 15.70 9.56
C GLU A 271 11.38 16.45 8.33
N LEU A 272 11.28 15.79 7.16
CA LEU A 272 10.72 16.41 5.96
C LEU A 272 9.28 16.88 6.16
N TYR A 273 8.45 16.08 6.82
CA TYR A 273 7.08 16.48 7.14
C TYR A 273 7.02 17.61 8.17
N SER A 274 7.86 17.49 9.23
CA SER A 274 7.80 18.43 10.36
C SER A 274 8.26 19.84 10.01
N ASN A 275 9.12 19.99 9.01
CA ASN A 275 9.78 21.24 8.68
C ASN A 275 9.38 21.81 7.31
N ALA A 276 8.47 21.17 6.59
CA ALA A 276 7.94 21.74 5.36
C ALA A 276 7.09 22.99 5.65
N TYR A 277 7.16 23.95 4.75
CA TYR A 277 6.25 25.09 4.77
C TYR A 277 4.81 24.64 4.43
N ILE A 278 4.68 23.75 3.41
CA ILE A 278 3.43 23.10 3.00
C ILE A 278 3.79 21.80 2.29
#